data_43f109f23072374c308b65d6b4b1a523
#
_entry.id   43f109f23072374c308b65d6b4b1a523
#
_cell.length_a   1.000
_cell.length_b   1.000
_cell.length_c   1.000
_cell.angle_alpha   90.00
_cell.angle_beta   90.00
_cell.angle_gamma   90.00
#
_symmetry.space_group_name_H-M   'P 1'
#
loop_
_entity.id
_entity.type
_entity.pdbx_description
1 polymer ?
#
loop_
_entity_poly.entity_id
_entity_poly.type
_entity_poly.pdbx_seq_one_letter_code
_entity_poly.pdbx_strand_id
1 'polypeptide(L)'
;MNSDNHMVRLVMIHSVRDFDEFIARFHEGDGRRELRGIVRHWVHRSVDNPSEVMVTLELETRAAAEALLAEGHLIQAWIEKAGVDIYPAVFIGEVVTSGAVTTP
;
A
#
# COMPACT_ATOMS: atom_id res chain seq x y z
N MET A 1 -7.95 16.70 -20.10
CA MET A 1 -8.17 15.58 -19.17
C MET A 1 -7.82 16.01 -17.75
N ASN A 2 -8.69 15.74 -16.83
CA ASN A 2 -8.47 16.16 -15.45
C ASN A 2 -7.54 15.18 -14.73
N SER A 3 -6.46 15.68 -14.13
CA SER A 3 -5.48 14.85 -13.41
C SER A 3 -6.09 14.13 -12.21
N ASP A 4 -7.21 14.63 -11.67
CA ASP A 4 -7.89 14.02 -10.53
C ASP A 4 -8.50 12.66 -10.85
N ASN A 5 -8.65 12.34 -12.15
CA ASN A 5 -9.21 11.07 -12.60
C ASN A 5 -8.13 10.00 -12.87
N HIS A 6 -6.87 10.36 -12.70
CA HIS A 6 -5.78 9.40 -12.89
C HIS A 6 -5.64 8.51 -11.67
N MET A 7 -5.43 7.22 -11.92
CA MET A 7 -5.08 6.30 -10.85
C MET A 7 -3.75 6.68 -10.25
N VAL A 8 -3.64 6.51 -8.95
CA VAL A 8 -2.40 6.74 -8.22
C VAL A 8 -2.04 5.49 -7.42
N ARG A 9 -0.77 5.40 -7.06
CA ARG A 9 -0.28 4.33 -6.19
C ARG A 9 0.21 4.94 -4.89
N LEU A 10 -0.28 4.36 -3.79
CA LEU A 10 0.17 4.67 -2.44
C LEU A 10 1.11 3.55 -2.03
N VAL A 11 2.35 3.89 -1.77
CA VAL A 11 3.39 2.91 -1.43
C VAL A 11 3.81 3.14 0.02
N MET A 12 3.87 2.05 0.78
CA MET A 12 4.29 2.08 2.18
C MET A 12 5.38 1.04 2.39
N ILE A 13 6.50 1.45 2.99
CA ILE A 13 7.62 0.55 3.29
C ILE A 13 7.79 0.53 4.80
N HIS A 14 7.80 -0.66 5.39
CA HIS A 14 7.93 -0.80 6.84
C HIS A 14 8.43 -2.19 7.24
N SER A 15 8.81 -2.31 8.50
CA SER A 15 9.18 -3.60 9.09
C SER A 15 7.97 -4.23 9.76
N VAL A 16 7.93 -5.55 9.78
CA VAL A 16 6.89 -6.30 10.50
C VAL A 16 7.55 -7.27 11.45
N ARG A 17 6.87 -7.57 12.57
CA ARG A 17 7.37 -8.49 13.57
C ARG A 17 7.27 -9.94 13.12
N ASP A 18 6.19 -10.26 12.41
CA ASP A 18 5.91 -11.60 11.91
C ASP A 18 5.21 -11.46 10.57
N PHE A 19 5.88 -11.90 9.51
CA PHE A 19 5.34 -11.73 8.15
C PHE A 19 4.03 -12.50 7.94
N ASP A 20 3.95 -13.73 8.43
CA ASP A 20 2.75 -14.55 8.22
C ASP A 20 1.54 -13.94 8.93
N GLU A 21 1.75 -13.42 10.14
CA GLU A 21 0.69 -12.72 10.86
C GLU A 21 0.29 -11.44 10.12
N PHE A 22 1.28 -10.69 9.63
CA PHE A 22 1.01 -9.48 8.85
C PHE A 22 0.14 -9.78 7.63
N ILE A 23 0.48 -10.81 6.86
CA ILE A 23 -0.29 -11.18 5.68
C ILE A 23 -1.71 -11.60 6.05
N ALA A 24 -1.88 -12.36 7.12
CA ALA A 24 -3.22 -12.76 7.58
C ALA A 24 -4.06 -11.53 7.91
N ARG A 25 -3.51 -10.57 8.64
CA ARG A 25 -4.22 -9.33 9.00
C ARG A 25 -4.49 -8.47 7.78
N PHE A 26 -3.56 -8.42 6.84
CA PHE A 26 -3.74 -7.67 5.60
C PHE A 26 -4.94 -8.19 4.81
N HIS A 27 -5.07 -9.51 4.68
CA HIS A 27 -6.18 -10.11 3.95
C HIS A 27 -7.53 -9.90 4.63
N GLU A 28 -7.57 -9.76 5.95
CA GLU A 28 -8.81 -9.45 6.65
C GLU A 28 -9.40 -8.11 6.23
N GLY A 29 -8.59 -7.21 5.67
CA GLY A 29 -9.02 -5.89 5.23
C GLY A 29 -9.49 -5.79 3.79
N ASP A 30 -9.49 -6.89 3.02
CA ASP A 30 -9.75 -6.82 1.57
C ASP A 30 -11.09 -6.15 1.22
N GLY A 31 -12.18 -6.52 1.91
CA GLY A 31 -13.48 -5.92 1.64
C GLY A 31 -13.54 -4.43 1.95
N ARG A 32 -12.78 -3.98 2.95
CA ARG A 32 -12.74 -2.57 3.32
C ARG A 32 -11.97 -1.75 2.30
N ARG A 33 -10.97 -2.35 1.65
CA ARG A 33 -10.17 -1.66 0.65
C ARG A 33 -11.01 -1.19 -0.53
N GLU A 34 -11.95 -2.01 -1.00
CA GLU A 34 -12.84 -1.61 -2.09
C GLU A 34 -13.65 -0.37 -1.74
N LEU A 35 -14.11 -0.28 -0.49
CA LEU A 35 -14.93 0.83 -0.03
C LEU A 35 -14.14 2.15 0.05
N ARG A 36 -12.81 2.10 -0.08
CA ARG A 36 -11.94 3.27 0.02
C ARG A 36 -11.34 3.68 -1.32
N GLY A 37 -11.85 3.13 -2.42
CA GLY A 37 -11.35 3.44 -3.73
C GLY A 37 -10.08 2.68 -4.12
N ILE A 38 -9.74 1.66 -3.36
CA ILE A 38 -8.59 0.81 -3.66
C ILE A 38 -9.02 -0.25 -4.67
N VAL A 39 -8.37 -0.28 -5.83
CA VAL A 39 -8.73 -1.19 -6.92
C VAL A 39 -7.80 -2.38 -7.02
N ARG A 40 -6.59 -2.25 -6.50
CA ARG A 40 -5.58 -3.32 -6.61
C ARG A 40 -4.53 -3.12 -5.54
N HIS A 41 -3.88 -4.22 -5.14
CA HIS A 41 -2.80 -4.13 -4.16
C HIS A 41 -1.69 -5.12 -4.49
N TRP A 42 -0.50 -4.82 -4.00
CA TRP A 42 0.66 -5.71 -4.05
C TRP A 42 1.34 -5.66 -2.69
N VAL A 43 1.85 -6.80 -2.26
CA VAL A 43 2.72 -6.87 -1.10
C VAL A 43 4.03 -7.51 -1.56
N HIS A 44 5.11 -6.77 -1.38
CA HIS A 44 6.45 -7.27 -1.68
C HIS A 44 7.20 -7.48 -0.37
N ARG A 45 7.96 -8.56 -0.32
CA ARG A 45 8.85 -8.82 0.81
C ARG A 45 10.28 -8.74 0.31
N SER A 46 11.17 -8.12 1.09
CA SER A 46 12.57 -8.02 0.74
C SER A 46 13.18 -9.42 0.59
N VAL A 47 13.99 -9.60 -0.45
CA VAL A 47 14.70 -10.89 -0.66
C VAL A 47 15.82 -11.08 0.36
N ASP A 48 16.31 -10.00 0.95
CA ASP A 48 17.41 -10.04 1.90
C ASP A 48 16.96 -9.96 3.36
N ASN A 49 15.79 -9.36 3.60
CA ASN A 49 15.27 -9.16 4.94
C ASN A 49 13.76 -9.50 4.97
N PRO A 50 13.40 -10.71 5.41
CA PRO A 50 11.99 -11.13 5.37
C PRO A 50 11.07 -10.34 6.32
N SER A 51 11.62 -9.52 7.20
CA SER A 51 10.82 -8.64 8.05
C SER A 51 10.50 -7.32 7.40
N GLU A 52 11.08 -7.00 6.25
CA GLU A 52 10.83 -5.75 5.56
C GLU A 52 9.85 -5.96 4.40
N VAL A 53 8.79 -5.17 4.39
CA VAL A 53 7.74 -5.28 3.37
C VAL A 53 7.46 -3.94 2.71
N MET A 54 6.99 -4.02 1.47
CA MET A 54 6.47 -2.87 0.73
C MET A 54 5.04 -3.19 0.31
N VAL A 55 4.11 -2.35 0.76
CA VAL A 55 2.70 -2.46 0.38
C VAL A 55 2.41 -1.39 -0.66
N THR A 56 1.86 -1.80 -1.79
CA THR A 56 1.43 -0.88 -2.85
C THR A 56 -0.08 -1.00 -3.02
N LEU A 57 -0.77 0.12 -2.91
CA LEU A 57 -2.21 0.21 -3.12
C LEU A 57 -2.45 1.08 -4.35
N GLU A 58 -3.22 0.57 -5.31
CA GLU A 58 -3.64 1.36 -6.46
C GLU A 58 -5.04 1.91 -6.17
N LEU A 59 -5.18 3.22 -6.25
CA LEU A 59 -6.43 3.91 -5.95
C LEU A 59 -6.94 4.63 -7.20
N GLU A 60 -8.26 4.81 -7.25
CA GLU A 60 -8.91 5.42 -8.41
C GLU A 60 -8.47 6.85 -8.64
N THR A 61 -8.22 7.60 -7.55
CA THR A 61 -7.88 9.03 -7.65
C THR A 61 -6.88 9.42 -6.58
N ARG A 62 -6.20 10.55 -6.82
CA ARG A 62 -5.34 11.16 -5.81
C ARG A 62 -6.15 11.51 -4.55
N ALA A 63 -7.37 12.01 -4.72
CA ALA A 63 -8.22 12.37 -3.59
C ALA A 63 -8.51 11.17 -2.70
N ALA A 64 -8.72 9.99 -3.28
CA ALA A 64 -8.92 8.77 -2.50
C ALA A 64 -7.68 8.42 -1.66
N ALA A 65 -6.49 8.57 -2.22
CA ALA A 65 -5.25 8.33 -1.51
C ALA A 65 -5.06 9.32 -0.35
N GLU A 66 -5.31 10.60 -0.61
CA GLU A 66 -5.21 11.64 0.41
C GLU A 66 -6.22 11.42 1.54
N ALA A 67 -7.45 11.02 1.18
CA ALA A 67 -8.49 10.73 2.18
C ALA A 67 -8.08 9.55 3.08
N LEU A 68 -7.49 8.51 2.50
CA LEU A 68 -7.02 7.36 3.26
C LEU A 68 -5.93 7.78 4.27
N LEU A 69 -4.98 8.60 3.83
CA LEU A 69 -3.91 9.07 4.73
C LEU A 69 -4.43 10.04 5.79
N ALA A 70 -5.49 10.78 5.51
CA ALA A 70 -6.09 11.70 6.47
C ALA A 70 -6.74 10.97 7.65
N GLU A 71 -7.06 9.68 7.49
CA GLU A 71 -7.61 8.85 8.55
C GLU A 71 -6.49 8.26 9.43
N GLY A 72 -5.64 9.12 9.96
CA GLY A 72 -4.46 8.69 10.70
C GLY A 72 -4.74 7.75 11.86
N HIS A 73 -5.89 7.92 12.54
CA HIS A 73 -6.26 7.03 13.64
C HIS A 73 -6.54 5.59 13.17
N LEU A 74 -7.07 5.42 11.96
CA LEU A 74 -7.29 4.08 11.39
C LEU A 74 -5.98 3.44 10.96
N ILE A 75 -5.08 4.25 10.41
CA ILE A 75 -3.74 3.77 10.02
C ILE A 75 -2.97 3.34 11.27
N GLN A 76 -3.04 4.13 12.33
CA GLN A 76 -2.37 3.80 13.60
C GLN A 76 -2.92 2.50 14.19
N ALA A 77 -4.23 2.33 14.19
CA ALA A 77 -4.86 1.11 14.68
C ALA A 77 -4.43 -0.12 13.86
N TRP A 78 -4.34 0.05 12.54
CA TRP A 78 -3.90 -1.02 11.66
C TRP A 78 -2.42 -1.38 11.90
N ILE A 79 -1.57 -0.38 12.08
CA ILE A 79 -0.15 -0.59 12.38
C ILE A 79 0.00 -1.45 13.63
N GLU A 80 -0.72 -1.11 14.68
CA GLU A 80 -0.69 -1.87 15.93
C GLU A 80 -1.20 -3.30 15.75
N LYS A 81 -2.32 -3.46 15.07
CA LYS A 81 -2.95 -4.76 14.85
C LYS A 81 -2.12 -5.67 13.96
N ALA A 82 -1.53 -5.10 12.90
CA ALA A 82 -0.75 -5.86 11.94
C ALA A 82 0.67 -6.18 12.40
N GLY A 83 1.11 -5.61 13.53
CA GLY A 83 2.44 -5.87 14.05
C GLY A 83 3.55 -5.13 13.33
N VAL A 84 3.26 -3.93 12.85
CA VAL A 84 4.26 -3.07 12.20
C VAL A 84 5.11 -2.41 13.29
N ASP A 85 6.43 -2.56 13.19
CA ASP A 85 7.35 -2.07 14.21
C ASP A 85 7.61 -0.56 14.12
N ILE A 86 7.62 -0.03 12.91
CA ILE A 86 7.99 1.36 12.65
C ILE A 86 6.90 1.99 11.79
N TYR A 87 6.62 3.26 12.04
CA TYR A 87 5.67 4.00 11.22
C TYR A 87 6.15 3.97 9.76
N PRO A 88 5.29 3.63 8.81
CA PRO A 88 5.72 3.41 7.44
C PRO A 88 6.21 4.67 6.75
N ALA A 89 7.22 4.51 5.90
CA ALA A 89 7.55 5.53 4.92
C ALA A 89 6.47 5.49 3.83
N VAL A 90 5.93 6.65 3.47
CA VAL A 90 4.78 6.75 2.57
C VAL A 90 5.13 7.55 1.33
N PHE A 91 4.68 7.07 0.18
CA PHE A 91 4.86 7.75 -1.10
C PHE A 91 3.56 7.63 -1.90
N ILE A 92 3.10 8.75 -2.47
CA ILE A 92 2.00 8.76 -3.41
C ILE A 92 2.54 9.16 -4.77
N GLY A 93 2.32 8.33 -5.78
CA GLY A 93 2.80 8.61 -7.12
C GLY A 93 1.87 8.10 -8.19
N GLU A 94 2.17 8.44 -9.42
CA GLU A 94 1.47 7.92 -10.58
C GLU A 94 2.47 7.23 -11.50
N VAL A 95 1.98 6.28 -12.29
CA VAL A 95 2.84 5.60 -13.26
C VAL A 95 3.06 6.54 -14.44
N VAL A 96 4.31 6.99 -14.61
CA VAL A 96 4.68 7.88 -15.71
C VAL A 96 5.04 7.06 -16.95
N THR A 97 5.70 5.93 -16.74
CA THR A 97 6.07 5.05 -17.83
C THR A 97 6.13 3.61 -17.32
N SER A 98 5.78 2.69 -18.18
CA SER A 98 5.90 1.26 -17.88
C SER A 98 6.12 0.50 -19.18
N GLY A 99 6.60 -0.73 -19.05
CA GLY A 99 6.84 -1.57 -20.21
C GLY A 99 7.62 -2.81 -19.83
N ALA A 100 7.69 -3.73 -20.74
CA ALA A 100 8.53 -4.91 -20.59
C ALA A 100 9.87 -4.66 -21.24
N VAL A 101 10.93 -5.16 -20.60
CA VAL A 101 12.27 -5.16 -21.22
C VAL A 101 12.42 -6.48 -21.94
N THR A 102 12.63 -6.41 -23.25
CA THR A 102 12.87 -7.59 -24.07
C THR A 102 14.35 -7.64 -24.44
N THR A 103 14.93 -8.83 -24.30
CA THR A 103 16.30 -9.04 -24.76
C THR A 103 16.30 -9.41 -26.24
N PRO A 104 17.26 -8.89 -27.02
CA PRO A 104 17.38 -9.23 -28.43
C PRO A 104 17.67 -10.70 -28.65
#